data_765865436c930fd9f54519358aebc606
#
_entry.id   765865436c930fd9f54519358aebc606
#
_cell.length_a   1.000
_cell.length_b   1.000
_cell.length_c   1.000
_cell.angle_alpha   90.00
_cell.angle_beta   90.00
_cell.angle_gamma   90.00
#
_symmetry.space_group_name_H-M   'P 1'
#
loop_
_entity.id
_entity.type
_entity.pdbx_description
1 polymer ?
#
loop_
_entity_poly.entity_id
_entity_poly.type
_entity_poly.pdbx_seq_one_letter_code
_entity_poly.pdbx_strand_id
1 'polypeptide(L)'
;MEAHAPIGRWGHSAHGLDARTRAFAELVLGPASSAPMPTMQAVAPAREPGCAWGHVAPGVRIDATDEVRAAHSRGMSYLDLLAWRGANGASGALLPAVDAVAFPTSHEQALAVVQGCASEGVVVVPVGGGTSVTGGIDAGAGAATSGDDRPVLAVSLAELDALTHLDTESHIATVQAGMTGPQVEQALDGYTLGHFPQSWERATIGGFIAARSSGQSSGGYGRIEDMLIGATLATPAGTWKVGGYPAASMGPDLRHVVLGSEGTLGVITSAQLRVRPMPSVREYAAAIVPLPRTERGAGLSADPSFAPASDVARALTRSPLRPTVLRVSDAGETQALLTMSAPAGIAGSLFNAYVRARRALPGALVIVGWEGNDPGTVGAARAFARSVIGDAGGVWLGSGPGRSWERGRFHGPYLRDELMDAGYLVETFETVVRWSELAELHATLRDVARRALGDASYVMAHISHTYETGASIYFTVLAGGWSDPAAAAQRWRAAKQTITKAMVRAGGALSHHHGIGRDHAPWLEENIGPIGVQVLEGIRTAVDPSGVMNPSVLRAVT
;
A
#
# COMPACT_ATOMS: atom_id res chain seq x y z
N MET A 1 -11.15 13.06 -21.63
CA MET A 1 -10.35 11.81 -21.79
C MET A 1 -9.33 11.83 -20.68
N GLU A 2 -9.60 11.15 -19.58
CA GLU A 2 -8.58 10.92 -18.57
C GLU A 2 -7.51 10.02 -19.20
N ALA A 3 -6.27 10.46 -19.14
CA ALA A 3 -5.16 9.66 -19.59
C ALA A 3 -5.11 8.39 -18.73
N HIS A 4 -5.22 7.21 -19.36
CA HIS A 4 -5.09 5.93 -18.68
C HIS A 4 -3.83 5.90 -17.81
N ALA A 5 -3.90 5.19 -16.70
CA ALA A 5 -2.74 5.01 -15.84
C ALA A 5 -1.54 4.51 -16.65
N PRO A 6 -0.34 5.05 -16.45
CA PRO A 6 0.84 4.61 -17.20
C PRO A 6 1.12 3.14 -16.90
N ILE A 7 1.50 2.37 -17.92
CA ILE A 7 1.76 0.95 -17.81
C ILE A 7 3.09 0.73 -17.11
N GLY A 8 3.08 -0.10 -16.05
CA GLY A 8 4.29 -0.48 -15.33
C GLY A 8 5.04 0.68 -14.67
N ARG A 9 4.35 1.80 -14.41
CA ARG A 9 4.87 3.00 -13.74
C ARG A 9 3.78 3.68 -12.92
N TRP A 10 4.18 4.47 -11.93
CA TRP A 10 3.29 5.35 -11.19
C TRP A 10 3.09 6.68 -11.92
N GLY A 11 4.18 7.31 -12.35
CA GLY A 11 4.16 8.60 -13.03
C GLY A 11 4.10 8.49 -14.55
N HIS A 12 3.44 9.48 -15.21
CA HIS A 12 3.36 9.54 -16.67
C HIS A 12 4.71 9.89 -17.33
N SER A 13 5.57 10.60 -16.61
CA SER A 13 6.86 11.11 -17.13
C SER A 13 8.02 10.59 -16.31
N ALA A 14 9.14 10.29 -16.96
CA ALA A 14 10.41 10.06 -16.32
C ALA A 14 11.11 11.41 -16.16
N HIS A 15 11.41 11.81 -14.92
CA HIS A 15 12.12 13.06 -14.62
C HIS A 15 13.60 12.82 -14.35
N GLY A 16 13.98 11.55 -14.10
CA GLY A 16 15.31 11.15 -13.69
C GLY A 16 15.64 11.52 -12.23
N LEU A 17 16.57 10.80 -11.65
CA LEU A 17 17.01 11.05 -10.28
C LEU A 17 17.66 12.43 -10.16
N ASP A 18 17.28 13.19 -9.14
CA ASP A 18 18.02 14.39 -8.77
C ASP A 18 19.47 14.06 -8.35
N ALA A 19 20.35 15.03 -8.39
CA ALA A 19 21.78 14.81 -8.19
C ALA A 19 22.14 14.21 -6.82
N ARG A 20 21.37 14.55 -5.76
CA ARG A 20 21.65 14.04 -4.40
C ARG A 20 21.16 12.61 -4.22
N THR A 21 19.96 12.33 -4.71
CA THR A 21 19.40 10.98 -4.71
C THR A 21 20.26 10.04 -5.53
N ARG A 22 20.73 10.49 -6.72
CA ARG A 22 21.68 9.73 -7.53
C ARG A 22 22.99 9.47 -6.80
N ALA A 23 23.61 10.49 -6.23
CA ALA A 23 24.88 10.34 -5.50
C ALA A 23 24.73 9.42 -4.28
N PHE A 24 23.61 9.49 -3.55
CA PHE A 24 23.32 8.57 -2.45
C PHE A 24 23.16 7.14 -2.96
N ALA A 25 22.37 6.92 -4.00
CA ALA A 25 22.16 5.58 -4.56
C ALA A 25 23.47 4.97 -5.07
N GLU A 26 24.27 5.72 -5.84
CA GLU A 26 25.58 5.25 -6.33
C GLU A 26 26.57 4.94 -5.21
N LEU A 27 26.56 5.74 -4.13
CA LEU A 27 27.42 5.50 -2.96
C LEU A 27 27.08 4.17 -2.25
N VAL A 28 25.79 3.86 -2.10
CA VAL A 28 25.37 2.71 -1.27
C VAL A 28 25.07 1.45 -2.08
N LEU A 29 24.73 1.58 -3.37
CA LEU A 29 24.28 0.48 -4.24
C LEU A 29 25.23 0.21 -5.42
N GLY A 30 26.21 1.08 -5.64
CA GLY A 30 27.07 1.05 -6.83
C GLY A 30 26.47 1.82 -8.03
N PRO A 31 27.19 1.83 -9.17
CA PRO A 31 26.82 2.65 -10.31
C PRO A 31 25.44 2.32 -10.88
N ALA A 32 24.72 3.37 -11.30
CA ALA A 32 23.46 3.23 -12.02
C ALA A 32 23.68 2.50 -13.37
N SER A 33 22.65 1.74 -13.79
CA SER A 33 22.56 1.13 -15.10
C SER A 33 21.17 1.39 -15.69
N SER A 34 21.05 1.41 -17.03
CA SER A 34 19.73 1.59 -17.64
C SER A 34 18.92 0.29 -17.57
N ALA A 35 17.69 0.36 -17.11
CA ALA A 35 16.72 -0.73 -17.19
C ALA A 35 15.77 -0.54 -18.37
N PRO A 36 15.21 -1.63 -18.95
CA PRO A 36 14.20 -1.53 -19.99
C PRO A 36 12.96 -0.75 -19.53
N MET A 37 12.39 0.04 -20.43
CA MET A 37 11.13 0.75 -20.19
C MET A 37 9.93 -0.11 -20.60
N PRO A 38 8.79 -0.02 -19.90
CA PRO A 38 7.57 -0.70 -20.31
C PRO A 38 7.07 -0.21 -21.67
N THR A 39 6.54 -1.10 -22.52
CA THR A 39 5.88 -0.73 -23.79
C THR A 39 4.55 -1.46 -24.00
N MET A 40 3.67 -0.86 -24.81
CA MET A 40 2.39 -1.43 -25.21
C MET A 40 2.50 -2.67 -26.10
N GLN A 41 3.61 -2.85 -26.80
CA GLN A 41 3.84 -3.98 -27.70
C GLN A 41 3.94 -5.33 -26.97
N ALA A 42 3.95 -5.31 -25.64
CA ALA A 42 4.04 -6.49 -24.81
C ALA A 42 2.69 -7.19 -24.52
N VAL A 43 1.57 -6.61 -24.91
CA VAL A 43 0.24 -7.13 -24.55
C VAL A 43 -0.13 -8.33 -25.42
N ALA A 44 -0.47 -9.46 -24.79
CA ALA A 44 -0.96 -10.63 -25.50
C ALA A 44 -2.33 -10.36 -26.14
N PRO A 45 -2.64 -10.95 -27.30
CA PRO A 45 -3.98 -10.92 -27.89
C PRO A 45 -5.04 -11.41 -26.89
N ALA A 46 -6.28 -10.96 -27.06
CA ALA A 46 -7.41 -11.50 -26.30
C ALA A 46 -7.57 -13.01 -26.60
N ARG A 47 -7.96 -13.79 -25.58
CA ARG A 47 -8.18 -15.25 -25.71
C ARG A 47 -9.33 -15.54 -26.67
N GLU A 48 -10.38 -14.73 -26.60
CA GLU A 48 -11.53 -14.79 -27.51
C GLU A 48 -11.71 -13.46 -28.25
N PRO A 49 -10.92 -13.18 -29.31
CA PRO A 49 -11.11 -12.01 -30.14
C PRO A 49 -12.45 -12.11 -30.87
N GLY A 50 -13.39 -11.22 -30.57
CA GLY A 50 -14.73 -11.24 -31.15
C GLY A 50 -15.81 -11.85 -30.27
N CYS A 51 -15.51 -12.17 -29.01
CA CYS A 51 -16.53 -12.48 -28.01
C CYS A 51 -17.57 -11.35 -27.98
N ALA A 52 -18.85 -11.71 -28.18
CA ALA A 52 -19.92 -10.74 -28.15
C ALA A 52 -20.28 -10.40 -26.68
N TRP A 53 -19.41 -9.62 -26.02
CA TRP A 53 -19.57 -9.21 -24.61
C TRP A 53 -20.94 -8.61 -24.28
N GLY A 54 -21.72 -8.19 -25.30
CA GLY A 54 -23.05 -7.62 -25.12
C GLY A 54 -24.08 -8.53 -24.46
N HIS A 55 -23.92 -9.87 -24.51
CA HIS A 55 -24.80 -10.79 -23.80
C HIS A 55 -24.36 -11.01 -22.34
N VAL A 56 -23.05 -10.89 -22.08
CA VAL A 56 -22.49 -10.97 -20.71
C VAL A 56 -22.74 -9.69 -19.93
N ALA A 57 -22.70 -8.54 -20.60
CA ALA A 57 -22.80 -7.21 -19.98
C ALA A 57 -23.76 -6.29 -20.77
N PRO A 58 -25.07 -6.60 -20.85
CA PRO A 58 -26.01 -5.85 -21.64
C PRO A 58 -26.13 -4.40 -21.18
N GLY A 59 -25.98 -3.45 -22.12
CA GLY A 59 -26.09 -2.00 -21.85
C GLY A 59 -24.93 -1.39 -21.08
N VAL A 60 -23.84 -2.14 -20.86
CA VAL A 60 -22.61 -1.64 -20.23
C VAL A 60 -21.56 -1.34 -21.31
N ARG A 61 -20.82 -0.25 -21.15
CA ARG A 61 -19.69 0.06 -22.04
C ARG A 61 -18.59 -0.97 -21.84
N ILE A 62 -18.17 -1.61 -22.94
CA ILE A 62 -17.05 -2.55 -22.99
C ILE A 62 -15.98 -1.97 -23.89
N ASP A 63 -14.72 -2.08 -23.46
CA ASP A 63 -13.56 -1.68 -24.24
C ASP A 63 -12.52 -2.83 -24.27
N ALA A 64 -12.15 -3.24 -25.46
CA ALA A 64 -11.20 -4.31 -25.71
C ALA A 64 -9.93 -3.81 -26.44
N THR A 65 -9.68 -2.49 -26.45
CA THR A 65 -8.44 -1.94 -26.99
C THR A 65 -7.24 -2.36 -26.14
N ASP A 66 -6.08 -2.53 -26.76
CA ASP A 66 -4.88 -3.00 -26.06
C ASP A 66 -4.44 -2.03 -24.96
N GLU A 67 -4.64 -0.73 -25.14
CA GLU A 67 -4.36 0.30 -24.14
C GLU A 67 -5.20 0.11 -22.87
N VAL A 68 -6.49 -0.10 -23.05
CA VAL A 68 -7.43 -0.26 -21.92
C VAL A 68 -7.21 -1.61 -21.23
N ARG A 69 -7.03 -2.67 -22.00
CA ARG A 69 -6.71 -4.01 -21.49
C ARG A 69 -5.44 -3.99 -20.65
N ALA A 70 -4.37 -3.40 -21.19
CA ALA A 70 -3.09 -3.28 -20.48
C ALA A 70 -3.22 -2.53 -19.15
N ALA A 71 -3.89 -1.39 -19.16
CA ALA A 71 -4.07 -0.55 -17.98
C ALA A 71 -4.85 -1.24 -16.84
N HIS A 72 -5.64 -2.28 -17.15
CA HIS A 72 -6.47 -3.01 -16.20
C HIS A 72 -5.99 -4.43 -15.89
N SER A 73 -4.80 -4.80 -16.37
CA SER A 73 -4.32 -6.19 -16.27
C SER A 73 -3.42 -6.50 -15.09
N ARG A 74 -2.77 -5.50 -14.51
CA ARG A 74 -1.79 -5.68 -13.43
C ARG A 74 -1.79 -4.51 -12.47
N GLY A 75 -1.36 -4.79 -11.23
CA GLY A 75 -1.12 -3.77 -10.22
C GLY A 75 0.29 -3.17 -10.26
N MET A 76 0.74 -2.74 -9.08
CA MET A 76 2.03 -2.08 -8.86
C MET A 76 2.99 -2.94 -8.01
N SER A 77 2.80 -4.28 -7.97
CA SER A 77 3.79 -5.15 -7.34
C SER A 77 5.10 -5.10 -8.13
N TYR A 78 6.22 -5.30 -7.45
CA TYR A 78 7.52 -5.27 -8.12
C TYR A 78 7.61 -6.32 -9.24
N LEU A 79 7.00 -7.49 -9.03
CA LEU A 79 6.93 -8.54 -10.05
C LEU A 79 6.09 -8.13 -11.26
N ASP A 80 4.99 -7.40 -11.06
CA ASP A 80 4.18 -6.86 -12.15
C ASP A 80 4.96 -5.78 -12.93
N LEU A 81 5.67 -4.89 -12.24
CA LEU A 81 6.51 -3.87 -12.87
C LEU A 81 7.66 -4.47 -13.67
N LEU A 82 8.30 -5.52 -13.12
CA LEU A 82 9.35 -6.26 -13.84
C LEU A 82 8.80 -7.01 -15.04
N ALA A 83 7.58 -7.59 -14.94
CA ALA A 83 6.95 -8.27 -16.07
C ALA A 83 6.75 -7.29 -17.24
N TRP A 84 6.22 -6.09 -17.00
CA TRP A 84 6.09 -5.05 -18.03
C TRP A 84 7.42 -4.66 -18.67
N ARG A 85 8.50 -4.56 -17.87
CA ARG A 85 9.84 -4.21 -18.35
C ARG A 85 10.51 -5.35 -19.11
N GLY A 86 10.29 -6.60 -18.68
CA GLY A 86 10.88 -7.80 -19.27
C GLY A 86 10.26 -8.21 -20.59
N ALA A 87 9.00 -7.90 -20.81
CA ALA A 87 8.30 -8.23 -22.06
C ALA A 87 8.85 -7.50 -23.29
N ASN A 88 9.67 -6.47 -23.11
CA ASN A 88 10.36 -5.74 -24.20
C ASN A 88 11.76 -6.27 -24.49
N GLY A 89 12.20 -7.29 -23.76
CA GLY A 89 13.50 -7.88 -23.95
C GLY A 89 13.59 -8.72 -25.23
N ALA A 90 14.78 -9.18 -25.54
CA ALA A 90 15.09 -10.01 -26.72
C ALA A 90 14.27 -11.32 -26.82
N SER A 91 13.47 -11.67 -25.81
CA SER A 91 12.65 -12.88 -25.79
C SER A 91 11.32 -12.77 -26.56
N GLY A 92 10.85 -11.57 -26.88
CA GLY A 92 9.55 -11.37 -27.56
C GLY A 92 8.33 -11.92 -26.79
N ALA A 93 8.47 -12.20 -25.48
CA ALA A 93 7.39 -12.77 -24.68
C ALA A 93 6.27 -11.75 -24.48
N LEU A 94 5.04 -12.16 -24.83
CA LEU A 94 3.85 -11.37 -24.61
C LEU A 94 3.32 -11.60 -23.17
N LEU A 95 2.76 -10.56 -22.57
CA LEU A 95 2.15 -10.62 -21.25
C LEU A 95 0.66 -10.92 -21.35
N PRO A 96 0.14 -11.89 -20.58
CA PRO A 96 -1.28 -12.08 -20.44
C PRO A 96 -1.95 -10.77 -19.97
N ALA A 97 -3.06 -10.44 -20.62
CA ALA A 97 -3.91 -9.31 -20.29
C ALA A 97 -5.36 -9.78 -20.14
N VAL A 98 -6.21 -8.94 -19.53
CA VAL A 98 -7.66 -9.15 -19.57
C VAL A 98 -8.15 -9.12 -21.01
N ASP A 99 -9.22 -9.84 -21.33
CA ASP A 99 -9.72 -9.92 -22.69
C ASP A 99 -10.54 -8.69 -23.09
N ALA A 100 -11.22 -8.08 -22.10
CA ALA A 100 -11.90 -6.81 -22.24
C ALA A 100 -12.08 -6.14 -20.86
N VAL A 101 -12.59 -4.91 -20.85
CA VAL A 101 -12.88 -4.11 -19.65
C VAL A 101 -14.30 -3.61 -19.72
N ALA A 102 -15.12 -3.90 -18.70
CA ALA A 102 -16.45 -3.36 -18.50
C ALA A 102 -16.41 -2.13 -17.60
N PHE A 103 -17.21 -1.12 -17.93
CA PHE A 103 -17.32 0.15 -17.19
C PHE A 103 -18.77 0.37 -16.74
N PRO A 104 -19.21 -0.28 -15.65
CA PRO A 104 -20.55 -0.06 -15.11
C PRO A 104 -20.65 1.34 -14.48
N THR A 105 -21.81 2.01 -14.67
CA THR A 105 -22.13 3.32 -14.09
C THR A 105 -23.06 3.22 -12.89
N SER A 106 -23.59 2.02 -12.59
CA SER A 106 -24.48 1.77 -11.46
C SER A 106 -24.23 0.39 -10.83
N HIS A 107 -24.80 0.17 -9.63
CA HIS A 107 -24.80 -1.13 -8.97
C HIS A 107 -25.48 -2.22 -9.83
N GLU A 108 -26.63 -1.88 -10.44
CA GLU A 108 -27.41 -2.80 -11.25
C GLU A 108 -26.63 -3.26 -12.49
N GLN A 109 -25.90 -2.34 -13.13
CA GLN A 109 -25.01 -2.69 -14.24
C GLN A 109 -23.86 -3.57 -13.79
N ALA A 110 -23.21 -3.26 -12.67
CA ALA A 110 -22.14 -4.10 -12.12
C ALA A 110 -22.66 -5.50 -11.75
N LEU A 111 -23.86 -5.59 -11.18
CA LEU A 111 -24.52 -6.87 -10.85
C LEU A 111 -24.82 -7.69 -12.11
N ALA A 112 -25.37 -7.06 -13.15
CA ALA A 112 -25.66 -7.72 -14.42
C ALA A 112 -24.40 -8.28 -15.08
N VAL A 113 -23.29 -7.51 -15.07
CA VAL A 113 -21.98 -7.96 -15.56
C VAL A 113 -21.48 -9.19 -14.79
N VAL A 114 -21.49 -9.11 -13.46
CA VAL A 114 -20.98 -10.20 -12.61
C VAL A 114 -21.81 -11.47 -12.79
N GLN A 115 -23.13 -11.36 -12.84
CA GLN A 115 -24.03 -12.51 -13.04
C GLN A 115 -23.94 -13.07 -14.46
N GLY A 116 -23.82 -12.21 -15.47
CA GLY A 116 -23.56 -12.64 -16.85
C GLY A 116 -22.24 -13.41 -17.00
N CYS A 117 -21.17 -12.90 -16.40
CA CYS A 117 -19.88 -13.61 -16.35
C CYS A 117 -19.99 -14.95 -15.62
N ALA A 118 -20.73 -15.01 -14.51
CA ALA A 118 -20.93 -16.25 -13.77
C ALA A 118 -21.67 -17.32 -14.57
N SER A 119 -22.67 -16.91 -15.38
CA SER A 119 -23.43 -17.85 -16.24
C SER A 119 -22.61 -18.39 -17.42
N GLU A 120 -21.68 -17.61 -17.94
CA GLU A 120 -20.84 -17.96 -19.10
C GLU A 120 -19.45 -18.49 -18.70
N GLY A 121 -19.15 -18.59 -17.42
CA GLY A 121 -17.84 -19.06 -16.93
C GLY A 121 -16.69 -18.07 -17.19
N VAL A 122 -16.97 -16.79 -17.34
CA VAL A 122 -15.98 -15.72 -17.54
C VAL A 122 -15.42 -15.28 -16.18
N VAL A 123 -14.11 -15.21 -16.06
CA VAL A 123 -13.43 -14.70 -14.86
C VAL A 123 -13.64 -13.20 -14.74
N VAL A 124 -13.96 -12.73 -13.54
CA VAL A 124 -14.16 -11.30 -13.22
C VAL A 124 -13.01 -10.80 -12.36
N VAL A 125 -12.33 -9.75 -12.79
CA VAL A 125 -11.29 -9.06 -12.02
C VAL A 125 -11.74 -7.62 -11.73
N PRO A 126 -12.17 -7.30 -10.49
CA PRO A 126 -12.48 -5.93 -10.13
C PRO A 126 -11.24 -5.05 -10.11
N VAL A 127 -11.30 -3.86 -10.74
CA VAL A 127 -10.19 -2.92 -10.82
C VAL A 127 -10.64 -1.53 -10.36
N GLY A 128 -10.06 -1.05 -9.26
CA GLY A 128 -10.16 0.34 -8.83
C GLY A 128 -9.02 1.18 -9.42
N GLY A 129 -8.16 1.73 -8.56
CA GLY A 129 -7.01 2.54 -8.99
C GLY A 129 -5.78 1.76 -9.50
N GLY A 130 -5.82 0.44 -9.56
CA GLY A 130 -4.71 -0.39 -10.06
C GLY A 130 -3.45 -0.36 -9.18
N THR A 131 -3.56 -0.04 -7.89
CA THR A 131 -2.42 0.27 -7.01
C THR A 131 -1.95 -0.89 -6.13
N SER A 132 -2.50 -2.10 -6.28
CA SER A 132 -2.09 -3.28 -5.51
C SER A 132 -0.59 -3.55 -5.67
N VAL A 133 0.12 -3.69 -4.55
CA VAL A 133 1.57 -3.99 -4.51
C VAL A 133 1.88 -5.45 -4.18
N THR A 134 0.86 -6.30 -4.09
CA THR A 134 0.97 -7.74 -3.78
C THR A 134 0.39 -8.65 -4.86
N GLY A 135 0.10 -8.08 -6.05
CA GLY A 135 -0.51 -8.84 -7.15
C GLY A 135 -1.98 -9.14 -6.91
N GLY A 136 -2.74 -8.20 -6.35
CA GLY A 136 -4.20 -8.31 -6.13
C GLY A 136 -5.02 -8.17 -7.42
N ILE A 137 -4.41 -7.76 -8.54
CA ILE A 137 -5.00 -7.75 -9.88
C ILE A 137 -4.26 -8.79 -10.71
N ASP A 138 -4.97 -9.78 -11.21
CA ASP A 138 -4.37 -10.86 -11.99
C ASP A 138 -5.16 -11.19 -13.25
N ALA A 139 -4.69 -10.66 -14.36
CA ALA A 139 -5.28 -10.85 -15.69
C ALA A 139 -4.93 -12.19 -16.37
N GLY A 140 -4.29 -13.11 -15.69
CA GLY A 140 -3.93 -14.35 -16.36
C GLY A 140 -2.81 -15.15 -15.72
N ALA A 141 -2.37 -14.82 -14.50
CA ALA A 141 -1.47 -15.71 -13.78
C ALA A 141 -2.17 -17.02 -13.38
N GLY A 142 -3.50 -17.03 -13.28
CA GLY A 142 -4.29 -18.24 -13.16
C GLY A 142 -4.05 -19.21 -14.32
N ALA A 143 -4.02 -18.73 -15.55
CA ALA A 143 -3.72 -19.56 -16.73
C ALA A 143 -2.29 -20.13 -16.71
N ALA A 144 -1.31 -19.35 -16.24
CA ALA A 144 0.09 -19.80 -16.23
C ALA A 144 0.41 -20.81 -15.12
N THR A 145 -0.35 -20.80 -14.03
CA THR A 145 -0.09 -21.62 -12.83
C THR A 145 -1.15 -22.67 -12.55
N SER A 146 -2.41 -22.47 -13.00
CA SER A 146 -3.55 -23.37 -12.75
C SER A 146 -4.11 -24.05 -14.00
N GLY A 147 -3.66 -23.66 -15.21
CA GLY A 147 -4.24 -24.16 -16.47
C GLY A 147 -5.66 -23.65 -16.74
N ASP A 148 -6.05 -22.53 -16.11
CA ASP A 148 -7.36 -21.90 -16.30
C ASP A 148 -7.35 -21.00 -17.54
N ASP A 149 -7.92 -21.50 -18.64
CA ASP A 149 -7.97 -20.80 -19.94
C ASP A 149 -9.27 -19.98 -20.12
N ARG A 150 -10.08 -19.81 -19.08
CA ARG A 150 -11.30 -19.01 -19.15
C ARG A 150 -11.01 -17.58 -19.59
N PRO A 151 -11.92 -16.95 -20.37
CA PRO A 151 -11.83 -15.52 -20.66
C PRO A 151 -11.86 -14.67 -19.38
N VAL A 152 -11.18 -13.53 -19.40
CA VAL A 152 -11.10 -12.63 -18.24
C VAL A 152 -11.66 -11.26 -18.59
N LEU A 153 -12.70 -10.85 -17.89
CA LEU A 153 -13.27 -9.51 -17.97
C LEU A 153 -12.86 -8.68 -16.73
N ALA A 154 -12.14 -7.59 -16.94
CA ALA A 154 -11.96 -6.61 -15.87
C ALA A 154 -13.25 -5.79 -15.68
N VAL A 155 -13.61 -5.52 -14.43
CA VAL A 155 -14.69 -4.58 -14.09
C VAL A 155 -14.06 -3.34 -13.49
N SER A 156 -13.97 -2.28 -14.28
CA SER A 156 -13.41 -1.00 -13.88
C SER A 156 -14.43 -0.21 -13.06
N LEU A 157 -14.02 0.29 -11.90
CA LEU A 157 -14.86 1.13 -11.07
C LEU A 157 -14.83 2.62 -11.47
N ALA A 158 -14.10 2.99 -12.51
CA ALA A 158 -13.82 4.40 -12.85
C ALA A 158 -15.07 5.26 -13.11
N GLU A 159 -16.19 4.65 -13.52
CA GLU A 159 -17.47 5.33 -13.76
C GLU A 159 -18.45 5.22 -12.56
N LEU A 160 -18.01 4.64 -11.43
CA LEU A 160 -18.72 4.64 -10.14
C LEU A 160 -18.06 5.69 -9.22
N ASP A 161 -18.14 6.97 -9.57
CA ASP A 161 -17.29 8.04 -9.03
C ASP A 161 -18.06 9.20 -8.36
N ALA A 162 -19.26 8.94 -7.84
CA ALA A 162 -20.11 9.96 -7.22
C ALA A 162 -20.20 9.85 -5.70
N LEU A 163 -20.20 11.00 -5.01
CA LEU A 163 -20.77 11.16 -3.67
C LEU A 163 -22.29 11.21 -3.81
N THR A 164 -22.99 10.16 -3.36
CA THR A 164 -24.45 10.03 -3.54
C THR A 164 -25.24 10.63 -2.39
N HIS A 165 -24.66 10.69 -1.20
CA HIS A 165 -25.30 11.29 -0.02
C HIS A 165 -24.27 11.69 1.04
N LEU A 166 -24.50 12.84 1.70
CA LEU A 166 -23.74 13.26 2.88
C LEU A 166 -24.74 13.58 4.01
N ASP A 167 -24.80 12.69 5.00
CA ASP A 167 -25.53 12.89 6.23
C ASP A 167 -24.65 13.68 7.22
N THR A 168 -24.89 14.97 7.31
CA THR A 168 -24.11 15.87 8.18
C THR A 168 -24.50 15.77 9.66
N GLU A 169 -25.66 15.17 9.98
CA GLU A 169 -26.09 14.92 11.36
C GLU A 169 -25.39 13.69 11.92
N SER A 170 -25.34 12.60 11.14
CA SER A 170 -24.67 11.34 11.54
C SER A 170 -23.18 11.31 11.19
N HIS A 171 -22.68 12.28 10.41
CA HIS A 171 -21.33 12.31 9.86
C HIS A 171 -21.02 11.07 9.00
N ILE A 172 -21.92 10.73 8.10
CA ILE A 172 -21.79 9.57 7.19
C ILE A 172 -21.88 10.06 5.74
N ALA A 173 -20.88 9.72 4.95
CA ALA A 173 -20.91 9.88 3.50
C ALA A 173 -21.20 8.54 2.83
N THR A 174 -22.14 8.53 1.86
CA THR A 174 -22.36 7.40 0.96
C THR A 174 -21.70 7.73 -0.38
N VAL A 175 -20.70 6.94 -0.75
CA VAL A 175 -19.87 7.17 -1.93
C VAL A 175 -19.87 5.94 -2.84
N GLN A 176 -19.79 6.15 -4.13
CA GLN A 176 -19.53 5.09 -5.08
C GLN A 176 -18.06 4.65 -4.99
N ALA A 177 -17.79 3.36 -5.21
CA ALA A 177 -16.53 2.72 -4.88
C ALA A 177 -15.35 3.10 -5.78
N GLY A 178 -15.60 3.71 -6.93
CA GLY A 178 -14.58 4.18 -7.87
C GLY A 178 -14.00 5.56 -7.56
N MET A 179 -14.60 6.32 -6.63
CA MET A 179 -14.03 7.61 -6.21
C MET A 179 -12.62 7.43 -5.66
N THR A 180 -11.67 8.22 -6.15
CA THR A 180 -10.30 8.28 -5.61
C THR A 180 -10.25 9.11 -4.32
N GLY A 181 -9.15 8.99 -3.57
CA GLY A 181 -8.94 9.80 -2.37
C GLY A 181 -9.13 11.29 -2.59
N PRO A 182 -8.48 11.92 -3.61
CA PRO A 182 -8.69 13.34 -3.94
C PRO A 182 -10.13 13.71 -4.29
N GLN A 183 -10.83 12.87 -5.07
CA GLN A 183 -12.22 13.12 -5.45
C GLN A 183 -13.14 13.11 -4.22
N VAL A 184 -12.95 12.17 -3.30
CA VAL A 184 -13.74 12.12 -2.05
C VAL A 184 -13.49 13.35 -1.18
N GLU A 185 -12.22 13.71 -0.92
CA GLU A 185 -11.90 14.88 -0.11
C GLU A 185 -12.45 16.18 -0.73
N GLN A 186 -12.45 16.30 -2.06
CA GLN A 186 -13.02 17.44 -2.76
C GLN A 186 -14.55 17.49 -2.66
N ALA A 187 -15.21 16.32 -2.74
CA ALA A 187 -16.66 16.23 -2.72
C ALA A 187 -17.28 16.43 -1.33
N LEU A 188 -16.51 16.21 -0.27
CA LEU A 188 -16.98 16.21 1.12
C LEU A 188 -17.20 17.62 1.72
N ASP A 189 -17.07 18.68 1.01
CA ASP A 189 -17.30 20.09 1.36
C ASP A 189 -17.39 20.40 2.87
N GLY A 190 -16.28 20.80 3.48
CA GLY A 190 -16.18 21.08 4.93
C GLY A 190 -15.97 19.84 5.83
N TYR A 191 -15.92 18.63 5.24
CA TYR A 191 -15.61 17.38 5.93
C TYR A 191 -14.36 16.73 5.35
N THR A 192 -13.83 15.73 6.03
CA THR A 192 -12.72 14.88 5.58
C THR A 192 -12.98 13.43 5.96
N LEU A 193 -12.60 12.52 5.09
CA LEU A 193 -12.47 11.11 5.44
C LEU A 193 -11.26 10.90 6.37
N GLY A 194 -10.18 11.66 6.15
CA GLY A 194 -8.94 11.53 6.91
C GLY A 194 -8.12 10.29 6.56
N HIS A 195 -8.42 9.63 5.44
CA HIS A 195 -7.77 8.41 5.00
C HIS A 195 -6.78 8.70 3.87
N PHE A 196 -5.48 8.76 4.21
CA PHE A 196 -4.39 9.16 3.31
C PHE A 196 -3.35 8.05 3.17
N PRO A 197 -3.63 6.92 2.51
CA PRO A 197 -2.61 5.90 2.22
C PRO A 197 -1.56 6.44 1.24
N GLN A 198 -0.41 5.74 1.10
CA GLN A 198 0.65 6.14 0.17
C GLN A 198 0.14 6.25 -1.28
N SER A 199 -0.83 5.43 -1.65
CA SER A 199 -1.46 5.39 -2.98
C SER A 199 -2.68 6.31 -3.14
N TRP A 200 -2.90 7.26 -2.21
CA TRP A 200 -4.10 8.11 -2.10
C TRP A 200 -4.51 8.78 -3.40
N GLU A 201 -3.55 9.23 -4.23
CA GLU A 201 -3.82 9.93 -5.48
C GLU A 201 -4.57 9.08 -6.52
N ARG A 202 -4.40 7.74 -6.48
CA ARG A 202 -4.94 6.81 -7.47
C ARG A 202 -5.85 5.74 -6.90
N ALA A 203 -5.63 5.32 -5.66
CA ALA A 203 -6.44 4.28 -5.05
C ALA A 203 -7.86 4.76 -4.79
N THR A 204 -8.84 3.88 -4.99
CA THR A 204 -10.27 4.17 -4.89
C THR A 204 -10.85 3.67 -3.57
N ILE A 205 -12.02 4.15 -3.21
CA ILE A 205 -12.74 3.73 -1.99
C ILE A 205 -12.95 2.21 -1.98
N GLY A 206 -13.38 1.62 -3.09
CA GLY A 206 -13.52 0.15 -3.20
C GLY A 206 -12.19 -0.55 -3.00
N GLY A 207 -11.10 0.01 -3.53
CA GLY A 207 -9.74 -0.48 -3.35
C GLY A 207 -9.26 -0.36 -1.90
N PHE A 208 -9.56 0.73 -1.20
CA PHE A 208 -9.24 0.89 0.23
C PHE A 208 -9.90 -0.21 1.07
N ILE A 209 -11.19 -0.49 0.83
CA ILE A 209 -11.95 -1.52 1.54
C ILE A 209 -11.43 -2.91 1.18
N ALA A 210 -11.27 -3.20 -0.12
CA ALA A 210 -10.83 -4.49 -0.61
C ALA A 210 -9.42 -4.87 -0.13
N ALA A 211 -8.51 -3.89 0.02
CA ALA A 211 -7.16 -4.12 0.55
C ALA A 211 -7.05 -3.94 2.08
N ARG A 212 -8.12 -3.55 2.78
CA ARG A 212 -8.10 -3.20 4.22
C ARG A 212 -7.00 -2.18 4.54
N SER A 213 -6.95 -1.12 3.76
CA SER A 213 -5.86 -0.14 3.73
C SER A 213 -5.75 0.68 5.02
N SER A 214 -4.56 1.25 5.24
CA SER A 214 -4.27 2.16 6.36
C SER A 214 -3.71 3.47 5.84
N GLY A 215 -4.23 4.58 6.34
CA GLY A 215 -3.76 5.92 6.00
C GLY A 215 -2.68 6.42 6.95
N GLN A 216 -1.82 7.33 6.49
CA GLN A 216 -0.73 7.91 7.28
C GLN A 216 -1.22 8.70 8.50
N SER A 217 -2.50 9.12 8.51
CA SER A 217 -3.16 9.80 9.63
C SER A 217 -4.03 8.85 10.48
N SER A 218 -3.85 7.54 10.35
CA SER A 218 -4.69 6.54 11.05
C SER A 218 -4.58 6.58 12.58
N GLY A 219 -3.50 7.12 13.13
CA GLY A 219 -3.37 7.36 14.58
C GLY A 219 -4.47 8.24 15.16
N GLY A 220 -4.96 9.22 14.39
CA GLY A 220 -6.08 10.10 14.79
C GLY A 220 -7.42 9.70 14.19
N TYR A 221 -7.45 9.34 12.92
CA TYR A 221 -8.69 9.10 12.17
C TYR A 221 -9.16 7.64 12.20
N GLY A 222 -8.27 6.69 12.45
CA GLY A 222 -8.51 5.26 12.31
C GLY A 222 -8.10 4.75 10.92
N ARG A 223 -8.23 3.44 10.73
CA ARG A 223 -8.04 2.76 9.45
C ARG A 223 -9.37 2.73 8.69
N ILE A 224 -9.35 2.25 7.43
CA ILE A 224 -10.58 2.11 6.65
C ILE A 224 -11.63 1.24 7.35
N GLU A 225 -11.22 0.24 8.13
CA GLU A 225 -12.11 -0.62 8.92
C GLU A 225 -12.83 0.13 10.05
N ASP A 226 -12.20 1.16 10.61
CA ASP A 226 -12.81 2.03 11.63
C ASP A 226 -13.76 3.07 11.01
N MET A 227 -13.64 3.29 9.71
CA MET A 227 -14.45 4.26 8.96
C MET A 227 -15.65 3.61 8.27
N LEU A 228 -15.56 2.33 7.90
CA LEU A 228 -16.60 1.62 7.16
C LEU A 228 -17.83 1.39 8.03
N ILE A 229 -18.94 2.03 7.68
CA ILE A 229 -20.27 1.82 8.30
C ILE A 229 -21.05 0.74 7.56
N GLY A 230 -20.96 0.71 6.23
CA GLY A 230 -21.60 -0.31 5.41
C GLY A 230 -21.06 -0.32 3.99
N ALA A 231 -21.32 -1.40 3.26
CA ALA A 231 -20.96 -1.54 1.85
C ALA A 231 -22.01 -2.30 1.07
N THR A 232 -22.08 -2.06 -0.24
CA THR A 232 -22.90 -2.82 -1.19
C THR A 232 -21.99 -3.47 -2.22
N LEU A 233 -22.16 -4.79 -2.42
CA LEU A 233 -21.43 -5.59 -3.38
C LEU A 233 -22.37 -6.19 -4.43
N ALA A 234 -21.89 -6.21 -5.67
CA ALA A 234 -22.42 -7.05 -6.74
C ALA A 234 -21.67 -8.38 -6.73
N THR A 235 -22.39 -9.48 -6.47
CA THR A 235 -21.81 -10.84 -6.40
C THR A 235 -22.50 -11.76 -7.39
N PRO A 236 -21.91 -12.88 -7.80
CA PRO A 236 -22.57 -13.91 -8.57
C PRO A 236 -23.91 -14.38 -7.95
N ALA A 237 -23.97 -14.51 -6.62
CA ALA A 237 -25.19 -14.89 -5.92
C ALA A 237 -26.23 -13.76 -5.82
N GLY A 238 -25.90 -12.50 -6.14
CA GLY A 238 -26.80 -11.36 -6.08
C GLY A 238 -26.21 -10.15 -5.35
N THR A 239 -27.07 -9.17 -5.02
CA THR A 239 -26.67 -8.01 -4.23
C THR A 239 -26.43 -8.39 -2.78
N TRP A 240 -25.23 -8.11 -2.28
CA TRP A 240 -24.89 -8.30 -0.87
C TRP A 240 -24.65 -6.94 -0.19
N LYS A 241 -25.46 -6.65 0.83
CA LYS A 241 -25.32 -5.44 1.66
C LYS A 241 -24.83 -5.84 3.04
N VAL A 242 -23.80 -5.15 3.53
CA VAL A 242 -23.23 -5.37 4.87
C VAL A 242 -23.23 -4.09 5.67
N GLY A 243 -23.45 -4.17 6.97
CA GLY A 243 -23.43 -3.01 7.88
C GLY A 243 -24.62 -2.08 7.69
N GLY A 244 -24.36 -0.77 7.71
CA GLY A 244 -25.37 0.28 7.62
C GLY A 244 -25.91 0.77 8.96
N TYR A 245 -25.37 0.28 10.08
CA TYR A 245 -25.75 0.66 11.43
C TYR A 245 -24.54 1.14 12.23
N PRO A 246 -24.71 2.11 13.17
CA PRO A 246 -23.63 2.56 14.04
C PRO A 246 -23.03 1.45 14.92
N ALA A 247 -23.92 0.57 15.42
CA ALA A 247 -23.57 -0.63 16.16
C ALA A 247 -24.77 -1.61 16.11
N ALA A 248 -24.50 -2.90 15.98
CA ALA A 248 -25.54 -3.93 15.93
C ALA A 248 -25.02 -5.26 16.46
N SER A 249 -25.89 -6.00 17.18
CA SER A 249 -25.61 -7.34 17.69
C SER A 249 -26.44 -8.37 16.89
N MET A 250 -26.08 -8.55 15.61
CA MET A 250 -26.79 -9.43 14.66
C MET A 250 -25.88 -10.58 14.18
N GLY A 251 -25.13 -11.17 15.10
CA GLY A 251 -24.11 -12.18 14.80
C GLY A 251 -22.75 -11.54 14.50
N PRO A 252 -21.83 -12.28 13.83
CA PRO A 252 -20.54 -11.74 13.41
C PRO A 252 -20.68 -10.53 12.49
N ASP A 253 -19.81 -9.54 12.65
CA ASP A 253 -19.83 -8.35 11.82
C ASP A 253 -19.31 -8.64 10.41
N LEU A 254 -20.24 -8.75 9.45
CA LEU A 254 -19.93 -9.07 8.05
C LEU A 254 -19.16 -7.98 7.31
N ARG A 255 -19.04 -6.75 7.86
CA ARG A 255 -18.15 -5.72 7.31
C ARG A 255 -16.70 -6.19 7.29
N HIS A 256 -16.29 -6.92 8.36
CA HIS A 256 -14.94 -7.48 8.46
C HIS A 256 -14.67 -8.63 7.49
N VAL A 257 -15.68 -9.23 6.90
CA VAL A 257 -15.53 -10.22 5.82
C VAL A 257 -15.24 -9.53 4.48
N VAL A 258 -15.85 -8.37 4.25
CA VAL A 258 -15.65 -7.58 3.03
C VAL A 258 -14.31 -6.83 3.04
N LEU A 259 -13.88 -6.39 4.22
CA LEU A 259 -12.58 -5.73 4.42
C LEU A 259 -11.43 -6.72 4.18
N GLY A 260 -10.60 -6.43 3.19
CA GLY A 260 -9.49 -7.30 2.79
C GLY A 260 -9.90 -8.44 1.84
N SER A 261 -11.08 -8.35 1.21
CA SER A 261 -11.58 -9.36 0.26
C SER A 261 -10.86 -9.37 -1.10
N GLU A 262 -10.12 -8.34 -1.44
CA GLU A 262 -9.30 -8.22 -2.67
C GLU A 262 -10.06 -8.62 -3.95
N GLY A 263 -11.38 -8.29 -4.02
CA GLY A 263 -12.21 -8.58 -5.18
C GLY A 263 -12.65 -10.05 -5.32
N THR A 264 -12.37 -10.91 -4.35
CA THR A 264 -12.70 -12.35 -4.42
C THR A 264 -14.13 -12.67 -3.98
N LEU A 265 -14.85 -11.71 -3.39
CA LEU A 265 -16.21 -11.89 -2.91
C LEU A 265 -17.27 -11.12 -3.73
N GLY A 266 -16.85 -10.36 -4.74
CA GLY A 266 -17.71 -9.53 -5.56
C GLY A 266 -17.09 -8.18 -5.87
N VAL A 267 -17.83 -7.35 -6.59
CA VAL A 267 -17.49 -5.98 -6.93
C VAL A 267 -18.11 -5.04 -5.89
N ILE A 268 -17.31 -4.36 -5.09
CA ILE A 268 -17.79 -3.30 -4.19
C ILE A 268 -18.24 -2.12 -5.07
N THR A 269 -19.52 -1.74 -4.98
CA THR A 269 -20.09 -0.68 -5.82
C THR A 269 -20.32 0.62 -5.07
N SER A 270 -20.60 0.55 -3.76
CA SER A 270 -20.74 1.72 -2.90
C SER A 270 -20.36 1.42 -1.46
N ALA A 271 -20.02 2.46 -0.70
CA ALA A 271 -19.72 2.39 0.71
C ALA A 271 -20.33 3.55 1.50
N GLN A 272 -20.71 3.28 2.74
CA GLN A 272 -21.03 4.26 3.75
C GLN A 272 -19.84 4.43 4.66
N LEU A 273 -19.29 5.64 4.76
CA LEU A 273 -18.06 5.93 5.47
C LEU A 273 -18.30 7.04 6.50
N ARG A 274 -17.78 6.84 7.71
CA ARG A 274 -17.73 7.89 8.72
C ARG A 274 -16.78 8.98 8.26
N VAL A 275 -17.26 10.21 8.25
CA VAL A 275 -16.48 11.43 7.98
C VAL A 275 -16.39 12.30 9.23
N ARG A 276 -15.57 13.33 9.19
CA ARG A 276 -15.39 14.29 10.29
C ARG A 276 -15.33 15.71 9.74
N PRO A 277 -15.72 16.74 10.51
CA PRO A 277 -15.46 18.12 10.13
C PRO A 277 -13.98 18.34 9.83
N MET A 278 -13.69 19.12 8.79
CA MET A 278 -12.34 19.46 8.39
C MET A 278 -11.59 20.13 9.55
N PRO A 279 -10.41 19.66 9.95
CA PRO A 279 -9.67 20.27 11.04
C PRO A 279 -9.20 21.68 10.68
N SER A 280 -9.44 22.65 11.57
CA SER A 280 -9.01 24.05 11.40
C SER A 280 -7.55 24.27 11.82
N VAL A 281 -6.99 23.36 12.61
CA VAL A 281 -5.60 23.40 13.09
C VAL A 281 -4.88 22.16 12.61
N ARG A 282 -3.76 22.37 11.91
CA ARG A 282 -2.84 21.30 11.48
C ARG A 282 -1.41 21.71 11.81
N GLU A 283 -0.77 20.95 12.67
CA GLU A 283 0.61 21.17 13.06
C GLU A 283 1.45 19.93 12.86
N TYR A 284 2.63 20.11 12.30
CA TYR A 284 3.61 19.06 12.10
C TYR A 284 4.95 19.47 12.69
N ALA A 285 5.66 18.53 13.28
CA ALA A 285 7.00 18.74 13.80
C ALA A 285 7.86 17.49 13.58
N ALA A 286 9.16 17.67 13.76
CA ALA A 286 10.11 16.58 13.75
C ALA A 286 11.09 16.65 14.92
N ALA A 287 11.63 15.49 15.27
CA ALA A 287 12.69 15.32 16.24
C ALA A 287 13.61 14.17 15.83
N ILE A 288 14.78 14.06 16.44
CA ILE A 288 15.63 12.87 16.31
C ILE A 288 15.86 12.31 17.72
N VAL A 289 15.52 11.03 17.92
CA VAL A 289 15.84 10.27 19.12
C VAL A 289 17.17 9.56 18.92
N PRO A 290 18.22 9.85 19.72
CA PRO A 290 19.50 9.16 19.59
C PRO A 290 19.36 7.66 19.83
N LEU A 291 20.03 6.84 19.02
CA LEU A 291 20.00 5.39 19.14
C LEU A 291 21.37 4.89 19.62
N PRO A 292 21.44 4.10 20.70
CA PRO A 292 22.68 3.54 21.17
C PRO A 292 23.22 2.51 20.17
N ARG A 293 24.54 2.50 19.99
CA ARG A 293 25.19 1.43 19.24
C ARG A 293 25.13 0.15 20.06
N THR A 294 24.75 -0.95 19.43
CA THR A 294 24.82 -2.25 20.08
C THR A 294 26.27 -2.69 20.20
N GLU A 295 26.66 -3.20 21.36
CA GLU A 295 28.06 -3.68 21.63
C GLU A 295 28.42 -4.96 20.84
N ARG A 296 27.52 -5.53 20.06
CA ARG A 296 27.76 -6.74 19.27
C ARG A 296 28.48 -6.40 17.97
N GLY A 297 29.81 -6.55 18.03
CA GLY A 297 30.70 -6.63 16.86
C GLY A 297 31.40 -5.31 16.51
N ALA A 298 32.72 -5.32 16.61
CA ALA A 298 33.62 -4.25 16.16
C ALA A 298 33.75 -4.21 14.63
N GLY A 299 32.59 -4.00 13.94
CA GLY A 299 32.55 -3.82 12.50
C GLY A 299 31.61 -2.67 12.11
N LEU A 300 31.76 -2.09 10.92
CA LEU A 300 30.94 -1.05 10.35
C LEU A 300 29.44 -1.42 10.22
N SER A 301 29.06 -2.66 10.59
CA SER A 301 27.71 -3.24 10.44
C SER A 301 26.89 -3.36 11.74
N ALA A 302 27.37 -2.84 12.89
CA ALA A 302 26.57 -2.86 14.12
C ALA A 302 25.44 -1.81 14.02
N ASP A 303 24.26 -2.25 13.64
CA ASP A 303 23.07 -1.39 13.58
C ASP A 303 22.68 -0.91 14.98
N PRO A 304 22.34 0.37 15.15
CA PRO A 304 21.84 0.89 16.42
C PRO A 304 20.54 0.17 16.84
N SER A 305 20.37 -0.03 18.15
CA SER A 305 19.15 -0.60 18.69
C SER A 305 17.94 0.33 18.40
N PHE A 306 16.87 -0.23 17.83
CA PHE A 306 15.65 0.51 17.56
C PHE A 306 14.71 0.63 18.77
N ALA A 307 15.04 -0.04 19.89
CA ALA A 307 14.20 -0.08 21.10
C ALA A 307 13.85 1.31 21.67
N PRO A 308 14.80 2.27 21.84
CA PRO A 308 14.44 3.59 22.39
C PRO A 308 13.42 4.36 21.53
N ALA A 309 13.52 4.24 20.22
CA ALA A 309 12.56 4.86 19.30
C ALA A 309 11.18 4.18 19.36
N SER A 310 11.15 2.86 19.50
CA SER A 310 9.94 2.08 19.74
C SER A 310 9.26 2.47 21.06
N ASP A 311 10.02 2.70 22.13
CA ASP A 311 9.50 3.13 23.43
C ASP A 311 8.86 4.51 23.35
N VAL A 312 9.48 5.46 22.64
CA VAL A 312 8.89 6.79 22.37
C VAL A 312 7.59 6.65 21.59
N ALA A 313 7.57 5.85 20.52
CA ALA A 313 6.37 5.62 19.74
C ALA A 313 5.23 5.03 20.58
N ARG A 314 5.54 4.04 21.42
CA ARG A 314 4.58 3.41 22.33
C ARG A 314 4.03 4.41 23.37
N ALA A 315 4.88 5.22 23.98
CA ALA A 315 4.49 6.22 24.97
C ALA A 315 3.55 7.28 24.36
N LEU A 316 3.86 7.78 23.17
CA LEU A 316 3.01 8.73 22.46
C LEU A 316 1.67 8.11 22.07
N THR A 317 1.66 6.87 21.60
CA THR A 317 0.44 6.17 21.15
C THR A 317 -0.55 5.90 22.29
N ARG A 318 -0.05 5.53 23.47
CA ARG A 318 -0.89 5.18 24.64
C ARG A 318 -1.44 6.38 25.40
N SER A 319 -1.09 7.58 24.99
CA SER A 319 -1.60 8.82 25.60
C SER A 319 -2.96 9.22 25.03
N PRO A 320 -3.86 9.80 25.83
CA PRO A 320 -5.03 10.51 25.33
C PRO A 320 -4.68 11.69 24.41
N LEU A 321 -3.46 12.23 24.53
CA LEU A 321 -2.89 13.29 23.70
C LEU A 321 -2.07 12.75 22.52
N ARG A 322 -2.37 11.52 22.07
CA ARG A 322 -1.66 10.89 20.95
C ARG A 322 -1.70 11.73 19.67
N PRO A 323 -0.62 11.74 18.88
CA PRO A 323 -0.61 12.46 17.62
C PRO A 323 -1.54 11.80 16.59
N THR A 324 -2.04 12.59 15.65
CA THR A 324 -2.79 12.12 14.47
C THR A 324 -1.86 11.38 13.50
N VAL A 325 -0.64 11.89 13.36
CA VAL A 325 0.43 11.28 12.55
C VAL A 325 1.62 10.98 13.46
N LEU A 326 2.10 9.77 13.41
CA LEU A 326 3.33 9.34 14.06
C LEU A 326 4.10 8.42 13.13
N ARG A 327 5.29 8.86 12.71
CA ARG A 327 6.24 8.08 11.93
C ARG A 327 7.59 8.10 12.61
N VAL A 328 8.20 6.94 12.77
CA VAL A 328 9.50 6.79 13.42
C VAL A 328 10.43 5.99 12.54
N SER A 329 11.36 6.68 11.88
CA SER A 329 12.36 6.07 10.98
C SER A 329 13.50 5.46 11.76
N ASP A 330 14.03 4.33 11.31
CA ASP A 330 15.26 3.77 11.86
C ASP A 330 16.51 4.61 11.48
N ALA A 331 17.69 4.20 11.96
CA ALA A 331 18.92 4.93 11.68
C ALA A 331 19.26 4.97 10.18
N GLY A 332 18.97 3.88 9.45
CA GLY A 332 19.21 3.79 8.01
C GLY A 332 18.32 4.74 7.22
N GLU A 333 17.01 4.71 7.47
CA GLU A 333 16.08 5.63 6.81
C GLU A 333 16.34 7.08 7.19
N THR A 334 16.64 7.36 8.48
CA THR A 334 17.02 8.70 8.94
C THR A 334 18.24 9.22 8.19
N GLN A 335 19.27 8.41 8.01
CA GLN A 335 20.47 8.79 7.27
C GLN A 335 20.17 9.07 5.81
N ALA A 336 19.38 8.23 5.15
CA ALA A 336 18.98 8.41 3.76
C ALA A 336 18.17 9.72 3.58
N LEU A 337 17.15 9.94 4.41
CA LEU A 337 16.32 11.13 4.37
C LEU A 337 17.13 12.41 4.61
N LEU A 338 18.01 12.44 5.60
CA LEU A 338 18.86 13.58 5.87
C LEU A 338 19.86 13.86 4.72
N THR A 339 20.34 12.82 4.04
CA THR A 339 21.26 12.97 2.92
C THR A 339 20.56 13.52 1.67
N MET A 340 19.40 12.97 1.33
CA MET A 340 18.66 13.34 0.14
C MET A 340 17.91 14.68 0.29
N SER A 341 17.37 14.98 1.50
CA SER A 341 16.47 16.11 1.74
C SER A 341 17.09 17.27 2.53
N ALA A 342 18.38 17.22 2.90
CA ALA A 342 19.02 18.30 3.64
C ALA A 342 18.96 19.63 2.87
N PRO A 343 18.68 20.76 3.55
CA PRO A 343 18.73 22.06 2.90
C PRO A 343 20.09 22.31 2.25
N ALA A 344 20.11 23.03 1.14
CA ALA A 344 21.36 23.41 0.47
C ALA A 344 22.08 24.60 1.16
N GLY A 345 23.38 24.72 0.97
CA GLY A 345 24.16 25.88 1.39
C GLY A 345 24.30 26.02 2.91
N ILE A 346 24.31 27.26 3.39
CA ILE A 346 24.57 27.62 4.81
C ILE A 346 23.55 27.01 5.75
N ALA A 347 22.27 26.98 5.37
CA ALA A 347 21.20 26.40 6.19
C ALA A 347 21.42 24.91 6.45
N GLY A 348 21.87 24.14 5.46
CA GLY A 348 22.22 22.73 5.61
C GLY A 348 23.45 22.54 6.48
N SER A 349 24.46 23.39 6.32
CA SER A 349 25.67 23.35 7.17
C SER A 349 25.34 23.61 8.64
N LEU A 350 24.51 24.61 8.93
CA LEU A 350 24.04 24.92 10.28
C LEU A 350 23.20 23.79 10.87
N PHE A 351 22.29 23.21 10.08
CA PHE A 351 21.49 22.05 10.51
C PHE A 351 22.38 20.85 10.87
N ASN A 352 23.34 20.51 10.01
CA ASN A 352 24.27 19.42 10.26
C ASN A 352 25.16 19.70 11.49
N ALA A 353 25.62 20.94 11.68
CA ALA A 353 26.38 21.34 12.86
C ALA A 353 25.54 21.22 14.13
N TYR A 354 24.28 21.64 14.10
CA TYR A 354 23.34 21.50 15.21
C TYR A 354 23.12 20.02 15.59
N VAL A 355 22.80 19.16 14.62
CA VAL A 355 22.58 17.73 14.84
C VAL A 355 23.82 17.03 15.43
N ARG A 356 25.02 17.39 14.91
CA ARG A 356 26.30 16.89 15.44
C ARG A 356 26.59 17.36 16.87
N ALA A 357 26.41 18.66 17.12
CA ALA A 357 26.65 19.24 18.44
C ALA A 357 25.74 18.61 19.52
N ARG A 358 24.53 18.21 19.14
CA ARG A 358 23.57 17.53 20.01
C ARG A 358 23.76 16.03 20.08
N ARG A 359 24.73 15.47 19.37
CA ARG A 359 25.01 14.01 19.27
C ARG A 359 23.74 13.20 18.93
N ALA A 360 22.90 13.73 18.05
CA ALA A 360 21.61 13.13 17.69
C ALA A 360 21.74 11.93 16.77
N LEU A 361 22.92 11.68 16.16
CA LEU A 361 23.16 10.57 15.25
C LEU A 361 24.22 9.59 15.79
N PRO A 362 24.08 8.27 15.52
CA PRO A 362 22.94 7.66 14.82
C PRO A 362 21.65 7.83 15.61
N GLY A 363 20.53 8.05 14.92
CA GLY A 363 19.26 8.34 15.57
C GLY A 363 18.04 8.03 14.70
N ALA A 364 16.90 7.97 15.33
CA ALA A 364 15.60 7.76 14.71
C ALA A 364 14.90 9.11 14.46
N LEU A 365 14.60 9.43 13.20
CA LEU A 365 13.79 10.59 12.86
C LEU A 365 12.32 10.30 13.23
N VAL A 366 11.77 11.16 14.07
CA VAL A 366 10.38 11.12 14.51
C VAL A 366 9.64 12.27 13.84
N ILE A 367 8.63 11.94 13.03
CA ILE A 367 7.66 12.90 12.49
C ILE A 367 6.39 12.76 13.31
N VAL A 368 5.90 13.89 13.82
CA VAL A 368 4.64 13.96 14.59
C VAL A 368 3.74 15.03 13.99
N GLY A 369 2.45 14.73 13.90
CA GLY A 369 1.44 15.67 13.42
C GLY A 369 0.19 15.63 14.28
N TRP A 370 -0.45 16.78 14.44
CA TRP A 370 -1.70 16.93 15.15
C TRP A 370 -2.69 17.71 14.27
N GLU A 371 -3.91 17.20 14.23
CA GLU A 371 -5.01 17.82 13.51
C GLU A 371 -6.22 17.89 14.43
N GLY A 372 -6.90 19.02 14.47
CA GLY A 372 -8.06 19.23 15.35
C GLY A 372 -8.69 20.60 15.19
N ASN A 373 -9.75 20.86 15.96
CA ASN A 373 -10.49 22.13 15.92
C ASN A 373 -10.26 23.01 17.16
N ASP A 374 -9.56 22.51 18.16
CA ASP A 374 -9.19 23.26 19.35
C ASP A 374 -7.67 23.46 19.43
N PRO A 375 -7.17 24.71 19.25
CA PRO A 375 -5.75 25.00 19.35
C PRO A 375 -5.14 24.67 20.72
N GLY A 376 -5.95 24.74 21.80
CA GLY A 376 -5.49 24.42 23.15
C GLY A 376 -5.13 22.93 23.28
N THR A 377 -5.99 22.04 22.82
CA THR A 377 -5.76 20.59 22.80
C THR A 377 -4.56 20.23 21.91
N VAL A 378 -4.44 20.83 20.73
CA VAL A 378 -3.30 20.61 19.83
C VAL A 378 -1.99 21.07 20.50
N GLY A 379 -2.01 22.24 21.15
CA GLY A 379 -0.86 22.77 21.89
C GLY A 379 -0.42 21.87 23.06
N ALA A 380 -1.38 21.34 23.82
CA ALA A 380 -1.11 20.40 24.91
C ALA A 380 -0.51 19.08 24.40
N ALA A 381 -1.06 18.52 23.31
CA ALA A 381 -0.55 17.31 22.69
C ALA A 381 0.87 17.47 22.15
N ARG A 382 1.18 18.61 21.53
CA ARG A 382 2.54 18.96 21.10
C ARG A 382 3.50 19.08 22.29
N ALA A 383 3.10 19.75 23.37
CA ALA A 383 3.93 19.89 24.57
C ALA A 383 4.22 18.53 25.21
N PHE A 384 3.22 17.67 25.32
CA PHE A 384 3.38 16.30 25.80
C PHE A 384 4.37 15.50 24.93
N ALA A 385 4.20 15.51 23.60
CA ALA A 385 5.11 14.80 22.71
C ALA A 385 6.56 15.31 22.83
N ARG A 386 6.73 16.63 22.98
CA ARG A 386 8.05 17.22 23.20
C ARG A 386 8.68 16.78 24.53
N SER A 387 7.89 16.61 25.59
CA SER A 387 8.37 16.06 26.87
C SER A 387 8.82 14.61 26.70
N VAL A 388 7.96 13.72 26.17
CA VAL A 388 8.28 12.30 25.97
C VAL A 388 9.56 12.12 25.14
N ILE A 389 9.68 12.87 24.03
CA ILE A 389 10.86 12.83 23.17
C ILE A 389 12.10 13.38 23.91
N GLY A 390 11.94 14.44 24.69
CA GLY A 390 13.00 15.05 25.50
C GLY A 390 13.52 14.10 26.58
N ASP A 391 12.65 13.39 27.28
CA ASP A 391 12.98 12.41 28.31
C ASP A 391 13.80 11.22 27.73
N ALA A 392 13.58 10.90 26.46
CA ALA A 392 14.39 9.95 25.71
C ALA A 392 15.71 10.52 25.15
N GLY A 393 16.11 11.72 25.57
CA GLY A 393 17.28 12.44 25.05
C GLY A 393 17.11 12.98 23.62
N GLY A 394 15.88 13.04 23.13
CA GLY A 394 15.58 13.45 21.76
C GLY A 394 15.83 14.94 21.51
N VAL A 395 16.20 15.24 20.27
CA VAL A 395 16.52 16.58 19.78
C VAL A 395 15.38 17.08 18.92
N TRP A 396 14.66 18.10 19.39
CA TRP A 396 13.56 18.70 18.67
C TRP A 396 14.07 19.57 17.51
N LEU A 397 13.57 19.30 16.28
CA LEU A 397 13.97 20.00 15.05
C LEU A 397 12.96 21.09 14.62
N GLY A 398 11.80 21.16 15.31
CA GLY A 398 10.76 22.12 14.98
C GLY A 398 9.84 21.70 13.86
N SER A 399 9.07 22.67 13.31
CA SER A 399 8.01 22.40 12.33
C SER A 399 8.52 22.26 10.88
N GLY A 400 9.68 22.80 10.57
CA GLY A 400 10.20 22.81 9.19
C GLY A 400 10.28 21.42 8.54
N PRO A 401 11.02 20.46 9.13
CA PRO A 401 11.11 19.11 8.57
C PRO A 401 9.77 18.35 8.59
N GLY A 402 8.92 18.57 9.61
CA GLY A 402 7.58 17.98 9.68
C GLY A 402 6.70 18.42 8.52
N ARG A 403 6.65 19.73 8.22
CA ARG A 403 5.92 20.28 7.06
C ARG A 403 6.53 19.85 5.72
N SER A 404 7.85 19.67 5.66
CA SER A 404 8.50 19.14 4.45
C SER A 404 8.04 17.72 4.17
N TRP A 405 7.97 16.88 5.22
CA TRP A 405 7.42 15.53 5.11
C TRP A 405 5.95 15.55 4.66
N GLU A 406 5.11 16.39 5.27
CA GLU A 406 3.69 16.52 4.90
C GLU A 406 3.51 16.77 3.39
N ARG A 407 4.28 17.72 2.83
CA ARG A 407 4.21 18.06 1.40
C ARG A 407 4.71 16.94 0.49
N GLY A 408 5.71 16.16 0.95
CA GLY A 408 6.35 15.12 0.14
C GLY A 408 5.82 13.71 0.38
N ARG A 409 4.84 13.52 1.29
CA ARG A 409 4.45 12.20 1.78
C ARG A 409 3.89 11.23 0.74
N PHE A 410 3.48 11.72 -0.42
CA PHE A 410 2.97 10.89 -1.52
C PHE A 410 3.99 10.67 -2.65
N HIS A 411 5.21 11.21 -2.57
CA HIS A 411 6.21 11.14 -3.63
C HIS A 411 6.95 9.78 -3.73
N GLY A 412 6.80 8.90 -2.76
CA GLY A 412 7.51 7.61 -2.74
C GLY A 412 7.35 6.77 -4.02
N PRO A 413 6.16 6.58 -4.58
CA PRO A 413 5.96 5.81 -5.80
C PRO A 413 6.65 6.42 -7.04
N TYR A 414 6.74 7.74 -7.14
CA TYR A 414 7.47 8.41 -8.23
C TYR A 414 8.98 8.16 -8.11
N LEU A 415 9.53 8.28 -6.90
CA LEU A 415 10.94 7.98 -6.66
C LEU A 415 11.28 6.51 -6.95
N ARG A 416 10.36 5.58 -6.68
CA ARG A 416 10.52 4.18 -7.05
C ARG A 416 10.70 4.01 -8.55
N ASP A 417 9.86 4.67 -9.36
CA ASP A 417 9.97 4.61 -10.82
C ASP A 417 11.35 5.05 -11.30
N GLU A 418 11.85 6.20 -10.80
CA GLU A 418 13.13 6.78 -11.19
C GLU A 418 14.32 5.89 -10.81
N LEU A 419 14.27 5.26 -9.64
CA LEU A 419 15.30 4.31 -9.20
C LEU A 419 15.26 3.02 -10.01
N MET A 420 14.08 2.51 -10.34
CA MET A 420 13.93 1.33 -11.20
C MET A 420 14.45 1.61 -12.62
N ASP A 421 14.22 2.80 -13.17
CA ASP A 421 14.75 3.22 -14.47
C ASP A 421 16.28 3.28 -14.47
N ALA A 422 16.87 3.62 -13.32
CA ALA A 422 18.32 3.59 -13.09
C ALA A 422 18.88 2.19 -12.80
N GLY A 423 18.08 1.13 -12.93
CA GLY A 423 18.48 -0.27 -12.78
C GLY A 423 18.69 -0.74 -11.34
N TYR A 424 18.07 -0.06 -10.37
CA TYR A 424 18.06 -0.48 -8.99
C TYR A 424 16.80 -1.28 -8.64
N LEU A 425 16.93 -2.26 -7.74
CA LEU A 425 15.79 -2.79 -6.99
C LEU A 425 15.28 -1.69 -6.07
N VAL A 426 13.98 -1.47 -6.08
CA VAL A 426 13.28 -0.68 -5.06
C VAL A 426 11.98 -1.39 -4.72
N GLU A 427 11.92 -1.96 -3.54
CA GLU A 427 10.74 -2.67 -3.10
C GLU A 427 10.48 -2.46 -1.61
N THR A 428 9.29 -2.79 -1.21
CA THR A 428 8.83 -2.62 0.16
C THR A 428 8.15 -3.88 0.66
N PHE A 429 8.27 -4.15 1.95
CA PHE A 429 7.47 -5.13 2.66
C PHE A 429 7.14 -4.59 4.05
N GLU A 430 6.08 -5.06 4.63
CA GLU A 430 5.61 -4.54 5.90
C GLU A 430 4.92 -5.63 6.71
N THR A 431 4.80 -5.40 8.01
CA THR A 431 4.14 -6.30 8.93
C THR A 431 3.62 -5.53 10.14
N VAL A 432 2.85 -6.18 10.98
CA VAL A 432 2.41 -5.67 12.28
C VAL A 432 2.75 -6.69 13.37
N VAL A 433 3.21 -6.19 14.51
CA VAL A 433 3.67 -7.02 15.62
C VAL A 433 3.42 -6.31 16.97
N ARG A 434 3.41 -7.07 18.05
CA ARG A 434 3.30 -6.52 19.41
C ARG A 434 4.53 -5.67 19.76
N TRP A 435 4.35 -4.67 20.63
CA TRP A 435 5.44 -3.81 21.08
C TRP A 435 6.63 -4.57 21.68
N SER A 436 6.36 -5.67 22.39
CA SER A 436 7.40 -6.51 23.00
C SER A 436 8.33 -7.19 22.01
N GLU A 437 7.90 -7.38 20.78
CA GLU A 437 8.61 -8.13 19.74
C GLU A 437 9.19 -7.21 18.65
N LEU A 438 8.76 -5.95 18.60
CA LEU A 438 9.06 -5.04 17.49
C LEU A 438 10.54 -4.80 17.27
N ALA A 439 11.33 -4.58 18.33
CA ALA A 439 12.76 -4.29 18.19
C ALA A 439 13.55 -5.52 17.71
N GLU A 440 13.20 -6.71 18.18
CA GLU A 440 13.81 -7.97 17.76
C GLU A 440 13.43 -8.32 16.32
N LEU A 441 12.15 -8.17 15.96
CA LEU A 441 11.68 -8.37 14.60
C LEU A 441 12.36 -7.41 13.62
N HIS A 442 12.51 -6.11 13.99
CA HIS A 442 13.22 -5.13 13.17
C HIS A 442 14.65 -5.57 12.89
N ALA A 443 15.41 -5.96 13.93
CA ALA A 443 16.80 -6.39 13.78
C ALA A 443 16.90 -7.66 12.91
N THR A 444 16.02 -8.64 13.16
CA THR A 444 15.97 -9.91 12.42
C THR A 444 15.70 -9.68 10.93
N LEU A 445 14.66 -8.91 10.61
CA LEU A 445 14.26 -8.69 9.21
C LEU A 445 15.26 -7.85 8.43
N ARG A 446 15.89 -6.86 9.05
CA ARG A 446 16.98 -6.10 8.41
C ARG A 446 18.14 -7.00 8.03
N ASP A 447 18.56 -7.87 8.96
CA ASP A 447 19.67 -8.78 8.75
C ASP A 447 19.35 -9.84 7.69
N VAL A 448 18.15 -10.41 7.73
CA VAL A 448 17.67 -11.36 6.71
C VAL A 448 17.59 -10.70 5.32
N ALA A 449 17.01 -9.50 5.24
CA ALA A 449 16.89 -8.79 3.97
C ALA A 449 18.26 -8.45 3.36
N ARG A 450 19.22 -7.97 4.17
CA ARG A 450 20.59 -7.71 3.71
C ARG A 450 21.25 -8.95 3.15
N ARG A 451 21.17 -10.08 3.87
CA ARG A 451 21.73 -11.35 3.38
C ARG A 451 21.06 -11.84 2.10
N ALA A 452 19.74 -11.69 1.99
CA ALA A 452 18.99 -12.13 0.81
C ALA A 452 19.26 -11.27 -0.42
N LEU A 453 19.54 -9.97 -0.25
CA LEU A 453 19.77 -9.02 -1.33
C LEU A 453 21.25 -8.85 -1.71
N GLY A 454 22.18 -9.19 -0.81
CA GLY A 454 23.61 -9.11 -1.02
C GLY A 454 24.22 -7.77 -0.57
N ASP A 455 25.54 -7.64 -0.73
CA ASP A 455 26.36 -6.54 -0.18
C ASP A 455 26.00 -5.16 -0.76
N ALA A 456 25.61 -5.09 -2.04
CA ALA A 456 25.17 -3.86 -2.69
C ALA A 456 23.69 -3.58 -2.39
N SER A 457 23.28 -3.65 -1.11
CA SER A 457 21.91 -3.41 -0.68
C SER A 457 21.83 -2.43 0.48
N TYR A 458 20.72 -1.70 0.56
CA TYR A 458 20.41 -0.76 1.63
C TYR A 458 19.00 -1.03 2.16
N VAL A 459 18.90 -1.36 3.44
CA VAL A 459 17.64 -1.70 4.09
C VAL A 459 17.30 -0.61 5.10
N MET A 460 16.12 -0.02 4.93
CA MET A 460 15.55 1.04 5.76
C MET A 460 14.25 0.55 6.37
N ALA A 461 13.90 1.07 7.54
CA ALA A 461 12.60 0.78 8.13
C ALA A 461 12.04 1.97 8.92
N HIS A 462 10.70 2.01 9.03
CA HIS A 462 10.02 2.93 9.93
C HIS A 462 8.77 2.29 10.53
N ILE A 463 8.44 2.71 11.74
CA ILE A 463 7.10 2.52 12.31
C ILE A 463 6.17 3.44 11.53
N SER A 464 5.18 2.86 10.86
CA SER A 464 4.23 3.59 9.99
C SER A 464 2.89 3.82 10.65
N HIS A 465 2.42 2.85 11.45
CA HIS A 465 1.13 2.90 12.14
C HIS A 465 1.28 2.32 13.53
N THR A 466 0.56 2.91 14.49
CA THR A 466 0.71 2.56 15.90
C THR A 466 -0.63 2.26 16.55
N TYR A 467 -0.64 1.28 17.45
CA TYR A 467 -1.78 0.79 18.21
C TYR A 467 -1.41 0.66 19.69
N GLU A 468 -2.37 0.58 20.59
CA GLU A 468 -2.09 0.37 22.03
C GLU A 468 -1.25 -0.88 22.29
N THR A 469 -1.47 -1.95 21.51
CA THR A 469 -0.85 -3.27 21.70
C THR A 469 0.38 -3.53 20.84
N GLY A 470 0.62 -2.75 19.78
CA GLY A 470 1.71 -2.97 18.84
C GLY A 470 1.83 -1.89 17.78
N ALA A 471 2.66 -2.14 16.78
CA ALA A 471 2.84 -1.22 15.66
C ALA A 471 3.12 -1.96 14.35
N SER A 472 2.77 -1.32 13.25
CA SER A 472 3.22 -1.70 11.93
C SER A 472 4.63 -1.16 11.68
N ILE A 473 5.47 -2.01 11.12
CA ILE A 473 6.80 -1.64 10.66
C ILE A 473 6.91 -1.87 9.16
N TYR A 474 7.39 -0.86 8.46
CA TYR A 474 7.49 -0.78 7.01
C TYR A 474 8.95 -0.75 6.61
N PHE A 475 9.36 -1.70 5.79
CA PHE A 475 10.72 -1.81 5.29
C PHE A 475 10.78 -1.33 3.84
N THR A 476 11.80 -0.56 3.51
CA THR A 476 12.17 -0.22 2.14
C THR A 476 13.54 -0.82 1.85
N VAL A 477 13.62 -1.60 0.80
CA VAL A 477 14.85 -2.27 0.37
C VAL A 477 15.29 -1.73 -0.99
N LEU A 478 16.57 -1.37 -1.07
CA LEU A 478 17.23 -0.96 -2.28
C LEU A 478 18.37 -1.92 -2.59
N ALA A 479 18.63 -2.26 -3.85
CA ALA A 479 19.82 -3.02 -4.23
C ALA A 479 20.30 -2.67 -5.65
N GLY A 480 21.63 -2.70 -5.84
CA GLY A 480 22.29 -2.47 -7.12
C GLY A 480 22.36 -3.72 -8.00
N GLY A 481 22.54 -3.51 -9.32
CA GLY A 481 22.71 -4.61 -10.27
C GLY A 481 21.43 -5.39 -10.58
N TRP A 482 20.28 -4.69 -10.70
CA TRP A 482 18.95 -5.27 -10.94
C TRP A 482 18.32 -4.79 -12.26
N SER A 483 19.12 -4.43 -13.25
CA SER A 483 18.66 -3.88 -14.51
C SER A 483 18.06 -4.93 -15.47
N ASP A 484 18.38 -6.23 -15.32
CA ASP A 484 17.77 -7.32 -16.07
C ASP A 484 16.46 -7.75 -15.39
N PRO A 485 15.27 -7.52 -16.00
CA PRO A 485 14.00 -7.80 -15.36
C PRO A 485 13.76 -9.28 -15.05
N ALA A 486 14.24 -10.20 -15.86
CA ALA A 486 14.03 -11.64 -15.66
C ALA A 486 14.88 -12.15 -14.48
N ALA A 487 16.17 -11.80 -14.46
CA ALA A 487 17.06 -12.11 -13.36
C ALA A 487 16.59 -11.42 -12.06
N ALA A 488 16.15 -10.15 -12.14
CA ALA A 488 15.60 -9.42 -11.04
C ALA A 488 14.35 -10.10 -10.44
N ALA A 489 13.42 -10.56 -11.27
CA ALA A 489 12.22 -11.26 -10.82
C ALA A 489 12.57 -12.58 -10.10
N GLN A 490 13.51 -13.35 -10.61
CA GLN A 490 13.96 -14.59 -9.97
C GLN A 490 14.61 -14.33 -8.61
N ARG A 491 15.55 -13.38 -8.56
CA ARG A 491 16.25 -13.01 -7.33
C ARG A 491 15.28 -12.46 -6.28
N TRP A 492 14.33 -11.62 -6.69
CA TRP A 492 13.33 -11.05 -5.78
C TRP A 492 12.42 -12.13 -5.20
N ARG A 493 11.92 -13.08 -6.01
CA ARG A 493 11.11 -14.19 -5.49
C ARG A 493 11.85 -14.97 -4.40
N ALA A 494 13.13 -15.28 -4.60
CA ALA A 494 13.95 -15.97 -3.60
C ALA A 494 14.15 -15.13 -2.33
N ALA A 495 14.45 -13.84 -2.49
CA ALA A 495 14.60 -12.92 -1.36
C ALA A 495 13.29 -12.75 -0.59
N LYS A 496 12.17 -12.50 -1.28
CA LYS A 496 10.85 -12.35 -0.68
C LYS A 496 10.44 -13.60 0.09
N GLN A 497 10.67 -14.79 -0.48
CA GLN A 497 10.42 -16.06 0.22
C GLN A 497 11.19 -16.14 1.54
N THR A 498 12.47 -15.79 1.54
CA THR A 498 13.33 -15.85 2.72
C THR A 498 12.87 -14.83 3.77
N ILE A 499 12.56 -13.61 3.35
CA ILE A 499 12.11 -12.51 4.22
C ILE A 499 10.74 -12.85 4.83
N THR A 500 9.77 -13.29 4.01
CA THR A 500 8.42 -13.62 4.50
C THR A 500 8.42 -14.76 5.50
N LYS A 501 9.20 -15.82 5.27
CA LYS A 501 9.37 -16.91 6.24
C LYS A 501 9.97 -16.42 7.56
N ALA A 502 10.96 -15.54 7.52
CA ALA A 502 11.55 -14.97 8.73
C ALA A 502 10.54 -14.07 9.47
N MET A 503 9.74 -13.31 8.74
CA MET A 503 8.70 -12.43 9.28
C MET A 503 7.63 -13.21 10.06
N VAL A 504 7.08 -14.26 9.46
CA VAL A 504 6.07 -15.12 10.12
C VAL A 504 6.65 -15.81 11.35
N ARG A 505 7.87 -16.36 11.26
CA ARG A 505 8.58 -17.00 12.39
C ARG A 505 8.87 -16.05 13.54
N ALA A 506 9.09 -14.77 13.24
CA ALA A 506 9.29 -13.72 14.24
C ALA A 506 7.97 -13.17 14.83
N GLY A 507 6.82 -13.80 14.53
CA GLY A 507 5.51 -13.40 15.05
C GLY A 507 4.84 -12.25 14.32
N GLY A 508 5.38 -11.80 13.19
CA GLY A 508 4.77 -10.79 12.34
C GLY A 508 3.61 -11.32 11.50
N ALA A 509 2.58 -10.52 11.28
CA ALA A 509 1.53 -10.82 10.32
C ALA A 509 2.05 -10.75 8.88
N LEU A 510 1.47 -11.51 7.95
CA LEU A 510 1.85 -11.47 6.51
C LEU A 510 1.75 -10.09 5.89
N SER A 511 0.76 -9.32 6.31
CA SER A 511 0.55 -7.95 5.88
C SER A 511 -0.24 -7.18 6.91
N HIS A 512 0.03 -5.89 7.01
CA HIS A 512 -0.77 -4.94 7.79
C HIS A 512 -1.74 -4.15 6.88
N HIS A 513 -1.31 -3.75 5.67
CA HIS A 513 -2.11 -2.91 4.77
C HIS A 513 -1.82 -3.09 3.27
N HIS A 514 -0.82 -3.89 2.88
CA HIS A 514 -0.54 -4.17 1.47
C HIS A 514 -1.49 -5.20 0.87
N GLY A 515 -2.11 -6.04 1.70
CA GLY A 515 -2.93 -7.17 1.28
C GLY A 515 -2.11 -8.46 1.09
N ILE A 516 -2.79 -9.50 0.72
CA ILE A 516 -2.20 -10.82 0.45
C ILE A 516 -1.89 -10.99 -1.03
N GLY A 517 -2.86 -10.66 -1.90
CA GLY A 517 -2.74 -10.86 -3.33
C GLY A 517 -2.41 -12.31 -3.68
N ARG A 518 -1.65 -12.48 -4.77
CA ARG A 518 -0.99 -13.77 -5.11
C ARG A 518 0.42 -13.86 -4.52
N ASP A 519 1.05 -12.73 -4.20
CA ASP A 519 2.44 -12.69 -3.75
C ASP A 519 2.64 -13.22 -2.33
N HIS A 520 1.64 -13.11 -1.44
CA HIS A 520 1.67 -13.63 -0.07
C HIS A 520 0.79 -14.89 0.11
N ALA A 521 -0.03 -15.23 -0.86
CA ALA A 521 -0.94 -16.38 -0.81
C ALA A 521 -0.26 -17.71 -0.38
N PRO A 522 0.98 -18.03 -0.79
CA PRO A 522 1.66 -19.26 -0.38
C PRO A 522 1.87 -19.41 1.14
N TRP A 523 1.81 -18.32 1.91
CA TRP A 523 1.99 -18.34 3.37
C TRP A 523 0.69 -18.10 4.14
N LEU A 524 -0.44 -17.97 3.45
CA LEU A 524 -1.71 -17.62 4.08
C LEU A 524 -2.12 -18.67 5.12
N GLU A 525 -2.04 -19.96 4.79
CA GLU A 525 -2.40 -21.04 5.71
C GLU A 525 -1.50 -21.07 6.95
N GLU A 526 -0.18 -20.81 6.81
CA GLU A 526 0.75 -20.73 7.94
C GLU A 526 0.34 -19.60 8.92
N ASN A 527 -0.27 -18.53 8.43
CA ASN A 527 -0.64 -17.35 9.21
C ASN A 527 -2.05 -17.45 9.85
N ILE A 528 -3.03 -18.03 9.14
CA ILE A 528 -4.43 -18.11 9.62
C ILE A 528 -4.90 -19.53 10.00
N GLY A 529 -4.10 -20.54 9.72
CA GLY A 529 -4.39 -21.95 9.98
C GLY A 529 -5.34 -22.57 8.94
N PRO A 530 -5.41 -23.93 8.90
CA PRO A 530 -6.21 -24.63 7.91
C PRO A 530 -7.72 -24.38 8.05
N ILE A 531 -8.23 -24.22 9.29
CA ILE A 531 -9.64 -23.86 9.52
C ILE A 531 -9.94 -22.45 9.00
N GLY A 532 -9.02 -21.49 9.18
CA GLY A 532 -9.15 -20.14 8.63
C GLY A 532 -9.27 -20.16 7.11
N VAL A 533 -8.47 -20.96 6.42
CA VAL A 533 -8.56 -21.15 4.97
C VAL A 533 -9.92 -21.75 4.57
N GLN A 534 -10.39 -22.78 5.27
CA GLN A 534 -11.71 -23.40 5.01
C GLN A 534 -12.86 -22.40 5.21
N VAL A 535 -12.79 -21.54 6.23
CA VAL A 535 -13.80 -20.49 6.45
C VAL A 535 -13.82 -19.51 5.28
N LEU A 536 -12.64 -19.03 4.82
CA LEU A 536 -12.56 -18.13 3.68
C LEU A 536 -13.12 -18.77 2.39
N GLU A 537 -12.81 -20.03 2.12
CA GLU A 537 -13.36 -20.76 0.96
C GLU A 537 -14.88 -20.98 1.10
N GLY A 538 -15.39 -21.25 2.31
CA GLY A 538 -16.82 -21.36 2.57
C GLY A 538 -17.56 -20.05 2.29
N ILE A 539 -17.01 -18.90 2.72
CA ILE A 539 -17.57 -17.58 2.43
C ILE A 539 -17.55 -17.31 0.93
N ARG A 540 -16.42 -17.56 0.26
CA ARG A 540 -16.29 -17.42 -1.20
C ARG A 540 -17.34 -18.24 -1.94
N THR A 541 -17.49 -19.52 -1.62
CA THR A 541 -18.47 -20.40 -2.25
C THR A 541 -19.92 -19.92 -2.04
N ALA A 542 -20.22 -19.30 -0.89
CA ALA A 542 -21.55 -18.78 -0.61
C ALA A 542 -21.95 -17.60 -1.50
N VAL A 543 -21.02 -16.72 -1.85
CA VAL A 543 -21.28 -15.51 -2.65
C VAL A 543 -20.88 -15.67 -4.12
N ASP A 544 -19.98 -16.59 -4.43
CA ASP A 544 -19.49 -16.93 -5.78
C ASP A 544 -19.43 -18.46 -5.97
N PRO A 545 -20.58 -19.13 -6.13
CA PRO A 545 -20.61 -20.57 -6.35
C PRO A 545 -20.00 -21.00 -7.69
N SER A 546 -19.86 -20.07 -8.63
CA SER A 546 -19.26 -20.30 -9.95
C SER A 546 -17.73 -20.19 -9.97
N GLY A 547 -17.12 -19.62 -8.91
CA GLY A 547 -15.69 -19.45 -8.79
C GLY A 547 -15.09 -18.52 -9.87
N VAL A 548 -15.81 -17.45 -10.23
CA VAL A 548 -15.37 -16.50 -11.26
C VAL A 548 -14.68 -15.28 -10.68
N MET A 549 -14.91 -14.95 -9.40
CA MET A 549 -14.42 -13.71 -8.80
C MET A 549 -12.93 -13.81 -8.41
N ASN A 550 -12.06 -13.15 -9.16
CA ASN A 550 -10.61 -12.98 -8.91
C ASN A 550 -9.91 -14.26 -8.36
N PRO A 551 -10.01 -15.40 -9.05
CA PRO A 551 -9.79 -16.73 -8.47
C PRO A 551 -8.35 -17.03 -8.03
N SER A 552 -7.36 -16.29 -8.52
CA SER A 552 -5.93 -16.49 -8.21
C SER A 552 -5.45 -15.71 -7.00
N VAL A 553 -6.28 -14.82 -6.45
CA VAL A 553 -5.93 -13.91 -5.36
C VAL A 553 -6.47 -14.42 -4.03
N LEU A 554 -5.73 -14.16 -2.94
CA LEU A 554 -6.12 -14.53 -1.57
C LEU A 554 -6.46 -16.04 -1.45
N ARG A 555 -5.74 -16.89 -2.15
CA ARG A 555 -5.98 -18.33 -2.19
C ARG A 555 -4.72 -19.08 -1.77
N ALA A 556 -4.81 -19.88 -0.71
CA ALA A 556 -3.73 -20.78 -0.33
C ALA A 556 -3.44 -21.74 -1.50
N VAL A 557 -2.18 -21.83 -1.90
CA VAL A 557 -1.74 -22.79 -2.92
C VAL A 557 -1.64 -24.15 -2.24
N THR A 558 -2.56 -25.06 -2.54
CA THR A 558 -2.52 -26.47 -2.08
C THR A 558 -1.49 -27.27 -2.86
#